data_67dcb88449d7ecd8bde9e56f00dd0ecc
#
_entry.id   67dcb88449d7ecd8bde9e56f00dd0ecc
#
_cell.length_a   1.000
_cell.length_b   1.000
_cell.length_c   1.000
_cell.angle_alpha   90.00
_cell.angle_beta   90.00
_cell.angle_gamma   90.00
#
_symmetry.space_group_name_H-M   'P 1'
#
loop_
_entity.id
_entity.type
_entity.pdbx_description
1 polymer ?
#
loop_
_entity_poly.entity_id
_entity_poly.type
_entity_poly.pdbx_seq_one_letter_code
_entity_poly.pdbx_strand_id
1 'polypeptide(L)'
;GEENFDFFKSRLGLTSAIEKKLGSPFDYQRQVKLIVRDRMPDPTAKPADFETALCTAIQQHVLETAGRAFVLFTSYRTLKNCSARVGSWFSEQNIALYCQGDGLPRSQMLDKFRKEPSAVLFGADSFWQGVDVPGDALQNVIITKLPFSVPDQPLLEARVESIRARGGNPFMEYQVPEAIIKLKQGFGRLIRSSQDTGQVVILDPRVRTKPYGRLFLSSLPECRVVTDTELLNEM
;
A
#
# COMPACT_ATOMS: atom_id res chain seq x y z
N GLY A 1 3.87 -19.08 -3.67
CA GLY A 1 5.14 -19.01 -2.96
C GLY A 1 5.21 -20.14 -1.96
N GLU A 2 6.39 -20.68 -1.74
CA GLU A 2 6.58 -21.72 -0.75
C GLU A 2 6.06 -21.30 0.61
N GLU A 3 5.28 -22.17 1.25
CA GLU A 3 4.64 -21.92 2.54
C GLU A 3 5.63 -22.19 3.67
N ASN A 4 6.78 -21.52 3.67
CA ASN A 4 7.77 -21.67 4.71
C ASN A 4 8.00 -20.35 5.47
N PHE A 5 8.46 -20.46 6.70
CA PHE A 5 8.83 -19.35 7.56
C PHE A 5 10.34 -19.04 7.53
N ASP A 6 11.09 -19.53 6.53
CA ASP A 6 12.54 -19.41 6.49
C ASP A 6 13.03 -17.98 6.53
N PHE A 7 12.38 -17.09 5.78
CA PHE A 7 12.67 -15.65 5.86
C PHE A 7 12.51 -15.14 7.30
N PHE A 8 11.42 -15.49 7.96
CA PHE A 8 11.13 -15.04 9.32
C PHE A 8 12.11 -15.65 10.33
N LYS A 9 12.37 -16.96 10.23
CA LYS A 9 13.35 -17.66 11.09
C LYS A 9 14.74 -17.06 10.95
N SER A 10 15.19 -16.83 9.73
CA SER A 10 16.51 -16.23 9.48
C SER A 10 16.66 -14.82 10.06
N ARG A 11 15.56 -14.05 10.11
CA ARG A 11 15.55 -12.70 10.69
C ARG A 11 15.63 -12.68 12.20
N LEU A 12 15.06 -13.70 12.85
CA LEU A 12 15.04 -13.88 14.31
C LEU A 12 16.20 -14.73 14.81
N GLY A 13 17.03 -15.30 13.93
CA GLY A 13 18.08 -16.23 14.32
C GLY A 13 17.55 -17.57 14.82
N LEU A 14 16.33 -17.96 14.43
CA LEU A 14 15.72 -19.22 14.85
C LEU A 14 16.22 -20.37 13.99
N THR A 15 16.85 -21.35 14.62
CA THR A 15 17.32 -22.57 13.95
C THR A 15 16.30 -23.70 13.96
N SER A 16 15.38 -23.69 14.94
CA SER A 16 14.30 -24.67 15.09
C SER A 16 13.05 -23.97 15.63
N ALA A 17 11.90 -24.24 15.01
CA ALA A 17 10.61 -23.72 15.45
C ALA A 17 9.48 -24.63 14.95
N ILE A 18 8.39 -24.71 15.71
CA ILE A 18 7.13 -25.28 15.21
C ILE A 18 6.42 -24.20 14.38
N GLU A 19 6.22 -24.48 13.12
CA GLU A 19 5.57 -23.57 12.18
C GLU A 19 4.08 -23.91 12.07
N LYS A 20 3.22 -22.89 12.21
CA LYS A 20 1.78 -23.05 12.01
C LYS A 20 1.21 -21.85 11.29
N LYS A 21 0.66 -22.08 10.12
CA LYS A 21 -0.08 -21.07 9.32
C LYS A 21 -1.57 -21.30 9.56
N LEU A 22 -2.25 -20.27 10.02
CA LEU A 22 -3.70 -20.26 10.17
C LEU A 22 -4.30 -19.47 9.00
N GLY A 23 -5.48 -19.90 8.53
CA GLY A 23 -6.28 -19.17 7.56
C GLY A 23 -6.81 -17.85 8.15
N SER A 24 -7.29 -16.97 7.28
CA SER A 24 -7.99 -15.75 7.69
C SER A 24 -9.45 -16.07 8.00
N PRO A 25 -10.05 -15.43 9.02
CA PRO A 25 -11.49 -15.53 9.28
C PRO A 25 -12.33 -14.70 8.29
N PHE A 26 -11.69 -13.91 7.41
CA PHE A 26 -12.34 -12.99 6.49
C PHE A 26 -12.51 -13.60 5.10
N ASP A 27 -13.64 -13.33 4.45
CA ASP A 27 -13.94 -13.70 3.06
C ASP A 27 -13.50 -12.58 2.11
N TYR A 28 -12.21 -12.50 1.82
CA TYR A 28 -11.65 -11.46 0.94
C TYR A 28 -12.20 -11.49 -0.48
N GLN A 29 -12.69 -12.62 -0.96
CA GLN A 29 -13.32 -12.74 -2.28
C GLN A 29 -14.58 -11.88 -2.40
N ARG A 30 -15.34 -11.77 -1.30
CA ARG A 30 -16.56 -10.97 -1.20
C ARG A 30 -16.29 -9.56 -0.70
N GLN A 31 -15.31 -9.40 0.19
CA GLN A 31 -15.09 -8.16 0.94
C GLN A 31 -14.18 -7.18 0.21
N VAL A 32 -13.29 -7.66 -0.69
CA VAL A 32 -12.24 -6.81 -1.27
C VAL A 32 -12.23 -6.87 -2.79
N LYS A 33 -12.32 -5.67 -3.42
CA LYS A 33 -11.97 -5.46 -4.83
C LYS A 33 -10.53 -4.95 -4.89
N LEU A 34 -9.59 -5.75 -5.43
CA LEU A 34 -8.21 -5.34 -5.67
C LEU A 34 -8.10 -4.77 -7.09
N ILE A 35 -7.83 -3.48 -7.18
CA ILE A 35 -7.65 -2.77 -8.44
C ILE A 35 -6.16 -2.60 -8.71
N VAL A 36 -5.69 -3.06 -9.86
CA VAL A 36 -4.29 -2.92 -10.28
C VAL A 36 -4.22 -2.03 -11.51
N ARG A 37 -3.66 -0.82 -11.34
CA ARG A 37 -3.50 0.17 -12.42
C ARG A 37 -2.21 -0.12 -13.19
N ASP A 38 -2.26 -1.09 -14.09
CA ASP A 38 -1.09 -1.62 -14.81
C ASP A 38 -0.65 -0.77 -16.01
N ARG A 39 -1.47 0.20 -16.43
CA ARG A 39 -1.16 1.18 -17.49
C ARG A 39 -0.57 2.50 -16.96
N MET A 40 -0.33 2.63 -15.67
CA MET A 40 0.36 3.79 -15.11
C MET A 40 1.79 3.90 -15.68
N PRO A 41 2.36 5.12 -15.81
CA PRO A 41 3.78 5.29 -16.12
C PRO A 41 4.66 4.59 -15.09
N ASP A 42 5.81 4.03 -15.53
CA ASP A 42 6.77 3.42 -14.59
C ASP A 42 7.39 4.50 -13.68
N PRO A 43 7.26 4.40 -12.36
CA PRO A 43 7.76 5.42 -11.43
C PRO A 43 9.26 5.60 -11.41
N THR A 44 10.01 4.66 -11.96
CA THR A 44 11.49 4.72 -12.06
C THR A 44 11.94 5.29 -13.39
N ALA A 45 11.30 4.87 -14.49
CA ALA A 45 11.67 5.32 -15.85
C ALA A 45 11.08 6.70 -16.19
N LYS A 46 9.88 7.02 -15.68
CA LYS A 46 9.14 8.25 -15.99
C LYS A 46 8.56 8.89 -14.72
N PRO A 47 9.38 9.36 -13.78
CA PRO A 47 8.90 9.81 -12.47
C PRO A 47 7.95 11.02 -12.53
N ALA A 48 8.16 11.96 -13.44
CA ALA A 48 7.29 13.14 -13.59
C ALA A 48 5.91 12.78 -14.16
N ASP A 49 5.88 11.94 -15.21
CA ASP A 49 4.64 11.43 -15.80
C ASP A 49 3.86 10.60 -14.77
N PHE A 50 4.59 9.79 -13.99
CA PHE A 50 4.00 9.00 -12.91
C PHE A 50 3.36 9.89 -11.84
N GLU A 51 4.02 10.94 -11.37
CA GLU A 51 3.45 11.85 -10.36
C GLU A 51 2.20 12.57 -10.87
N THR A 52 2.16 12.92 -12.14
CA THR A 52 0.98 13.53 -12.75
C THR A 52 -0.19 12.53 -12.84
N ALA A 53 0.05 11.35 -13.38
CA ALA A 53 -0.94 10.28 -13.46
C ALA A 53 -1.40 9.81 -12.06
N LEU A 54 -0.51 9.82 -11.07
CA LEU A 54 -0.78 9.47 -9.68
C LEU A 54 -1.87 10.39 -9.09
N CYS A 55 -1.74 11.71 -9.25
CA CYS A 55 -2.72 12.66 -8.73
C CYS A 55 -4.11 12.42 -9.35
N THR A 56 -4.18 12.23 -10.66
CA THR A 56 -5.43 11.93 -11.38
C THR A 56 -6.05 10.61 -10.91
N ALA A 57 -5.23 9.57 -10.76
CA ALA A 57 -5.72 8.27 -10.29
C ALA A 57 -6.22 8.33 -8.84
N ILE A 58 -5.55 9.07 -7.95
CA ILE A 58 -6.01 9.29 -6.59
C ILE A 58 -7.36 10.00 -6.58
N GLN A 59 -7.52 11.08 -7.35
CA GLN A 59 -8.80 11.80 -7.45
C GLN A 59 -9.92 10.87 -7.90
N GLN A 60 -9.70 10.10 -8.96
CA GLN A 60 -10.67 9.15 -9.49
C GLN A 60 -11.10 8.13 -8.42
N HIS A 61 -10.14 7.43 -7.81
CA HIS A 61 -10.47 6.35 -6.87
C HIS A 61 -10.99 6.85 -5.53
N VAL A 62 -10.67 8.06 -5.11
CA VAL A 62 -11.25 8.68 -3.91
C VAL A 62 -12.73 9.04 -4.13
N LEU A 63 -13.11 9.47 -5.34
CA LEU A 63 -14.52 9.74 -5.67
C LEU A 63 -15.38 8.48 -5.63
N GLU A 64 -14.85 7.33 -6.08
CA GLU A 64 -15.57 6.05 -6.10
C GLU A 64 -16.11 5.63 -4.70
N THR A 65 -15.49 6.14 -3.64
CA THR A 65 -15.86 5.86 -2.26
C THR A 65 -16.32 7.11 -1.49
N ALA A 66 -16.60 8.20 -2.21
CA ALA A 66 -16.97 9.50 -1.62
C ALA A 66 -16.01 9.94 -0.50
N GLY A 67 -14.71 9.87 -0.74
CA GLY A 67 -13.69 9.94 0.30
C GLY A 67 -13.43 8.57 0.92
N ARG A 68 -13.46 8.45 2.24
CA ARG A 68 -13.24 7.24 3.04
C ARG A 68 -11.99 6.45 2.64
N ALA A 69 -10.93 7.19 2.29
CA ALA A 69 -9.75 6.63 1.67
C ALA A 69 -8.47 6.91 2.46
N PHE A 70 -7.62 5.88 2.57
CA PHE A 70 -6.21 6.03 2.93
C PHE A 70 -5.35 5.97 1.68
N VAL A 71 -4.50 6.98 1.48
CA VAL A 71 -3.50 6.99 0.44
C VAL A 71 -2.12 6.79 1.08
N LEU A 72 -1.53 5.64 0.82
CA LEU A 72 -0.25 5.23 1.39
C LEU A 72 0.89 5.55 0.43
N PHE A 73 1.73 6.47 0.85
CA PHE A 73 2.93 6.89 0.12
C PHE A 73 4.18 6.17 0.64
N THR A 74 5.15 5.99 -0.24
CA THR A 74 6.49 5.48 0.10
C THR A 74 7.53 6.59 0.26
N SER A 75 7.14 7.84 -0.03
CA SER A 75 7.98 9.02 0.04
C SER A 75 7.19 10.22 0.55
N TYR A 76 7.73 10.87 1.56
CA TYR A 76 7.16 12.10 2.10
C TYR A 76 7.17 13.24 1.07
N ARG A 77 8.20 13.29 0.23
CA ARG A 77 8.27 14.26 -0.87
C ARG A 77 7.10 14.10 -1.85
N THR A 78 6.86 12.85 -2.32
CA THR A 78 5.75 12.58 -3.24
C THR A 78 4.39 12.87 -2.59
N LEU A 79 4.23 12.56 -1.30
CA LEU A 79 3.05 12.89 -0.53
C LEU A 79 2.79 14.40 -0.54
N LYS A 80 3.78 15.23 -0.21
CA LYS A 80 3.66 16.70 -0.19
C LYS A 80 3.36 17.28 -1.57
N ASN A 81 4.07 16.81 -2.60
CA ASN A 81 3.83 17.25 -3.98
C ASN A 81 2.40 16.94 -4.43
N CYS A 82 1.93 15.73 -4.13
CA CYS A 82 0.57 15.31 -4.49
C CYS A 82 -0.47 16.10 -3.70
N SER A 83 -0.31 16.24 -2.39
CA SER A 83 -1.21 16.99 -1.52
C SER A 83 -1.38 18.45 -2.01
N ALA A 84 -0.29 19.11 -2.38
CA ALA A 84 -0.33 20.49 -2.93
C ALA A 84 -1.09 20.57 -4.27
N ARG A 85 -1.04 19.52 -5.09
CA ARG A 85 -1.73 19.52 -6.41
C ARG A 85 -3.22 19.19 -6.32
N VAL A 86 -3.61 18.34 -5.36
CA VAL A 86 -5.01 17.86 -5.30
C VAL A 86 -5.84 18.50 -4.19
N GLY A 87 -5.23 19.29 -3.30
CA GLY A 87 -5.90 19.81 -2.11
C GLY A 87 -7.08 20.73 -2.43
N SER A 88 -6.93 21.68 -3.36
CA SER A 88 -8.02 22.56 -3.79
C SER A 88 -9.16 21.77 -4.42
N TRP A 89 -8.83 20.79 -5.27
CA TRP A 89 -9.82 19.96 -5.93
C TRP A 89 -10.63 19.12 -4.91
N PHE A 90 -10.01 18.55 -3.88
CA PHE A 90 -10.75 17.84 -2.82
C PHE A 90 -11.70 18.78 -2.07
N SER A 91 -11.26 20.02 -1.80
CA SER A 91 -12.12 21.03 -1.17
C SER A 91 -13.35 21.36 -2.04
N GLU A 92 -13.19 21.48 -3.34
CA GLU A 92 -14.29 21.70 -4.32
C GLU A 92 -15.27 20.52 -4.35
N GLN A 93 -14.79 19.28 -4.09
CA GLN A 93 -15.63 18.08 -3.98
C GLN A 93 -16.22 17.86 -2.58
N ASN A 94 -16.03 18.79 -1.64
CA ASN A 94 -16.41 18.64 -0.23
C ASN A 94 -15.79 17.41 0.44
N ILE A 95 -14.56 17.05 0.07
CA ILE A 95 -13.78 15.96 0.67
C ILE A 95 -12.69 16.58 1.55
N ALA A 96 -12.69 16.26 2.84
CA ALA A 96 -11.65 16.73 3.75
C ALA A 96 -10.32 15.99 3.50
N LEU A 97 -9.24 16.72 3.25
CA LEU A 97 -7.90 16.17 3.12
C LEU A 97 -7.13 16.31 4.44
N TYR A 98 -6.73 15.19 5.01
CA TYR A 98 -5.79 15.11 6.13
C TYR A 98 -4.44 14.61 5.63
N CYS A 99 -3.40 15.43 5.80
CA CYS A 99 -2.08 15.12 5.26
C CYS A 99 -1.05 15.05 6.39
N GLN A 100 -0.29 13.96 6.43
CA GLN A 100 0.81 13.82 7.39
C GLN A 100 1.81 14.96 7.24
N GLY A 101 2.11 15.65 8.36
CA GLY A 101 3.03 16.76 8.42
C GLY A 101 2.41 18.14 8.23
N ASP A 102 1.08 18.25 8.21
CA ASP A 102 0.37 19.55 8.19
C ASP A 102 0.05 20.07 9.60
N GLY A 103 0.91 19.73 10.58
CA GLY A 103 0.83 20.25 11.94
C GLY A 103 -0.09 19.45 12.88
N LEU A 104 -0.93 18.55 12.39
CA LEU A 104 -1.76 17.69 13.24
C LEU A 104 -0.97 16.47 13.71
N PRO A 105 -0.96 16.16 15.03
CA PRO A 105 -0.48 14.87 15.52
C PRO A 105 -1.25 13.70 14.89
N ARG A 106 -0.57 12.57 14.70
CA ARG A 106 -1.14 11.37 14.06
C ARG A 106 -2.47 10.91 14.68
N SER A 107 -2.56 10.91 16.02
CA SER A 107 -3.79 10.51 16.73
C SER A 107 -4.96 11.42 16.42
N GLN A 108 -4.75 12.74 16.47
CA GLN A 108 -5.78 13.72 16.15
C GLN A 108 -6.23 13.66 14.69
N MET A 109 -5.28 13.40 13.79
CA MET A 109 -5.59 13.21 12.37
C MET A 109 -6.51 12.01 12.15
N LEU A 110 -6.20 10.88 12.80
CA LEU A 110 -7.03 9.68 12.75
C LEU A 110 -8.41 9.88 13.37
N ASP A 111 -8.49 10.61 14.50
CA ASP A 111 -9.76 10.90 15.16
C ASP A 111 -10.65 11.81 14.31
N LYS A 112 -10.07 12.79 13.62
CA LYS A 112 -10.80 13.62 12.66
C LYS A 112 -11.27 12.81 11.45
N PHE A 113 -10.39 11.99 10.88
CA PHE A 113 -10.71 11.13 9.75
C PHE A 113 -11.88 10.18 10.06
N ARG A 114 -11.91 9.56 11.24
CA ARG A 114 -12.99 8.66 11.65
C ARG A 114 -14.34 9.36 11.77
N LYS A 115 -14.34 10.64 12.16
CA LYS A 115 -15.57 11.44 12.42
C LYS A 115 -16.08 12.10 11.15
N GLU A 116 -15.23 12.27 10.16
CA GLU A 116 -15.57 12.94 8.91
C GLU A 116 -16.12 11.94 7.89
N PRO A 117 -17.38 12.06 7.47
CA PRO A 117 -18.02 11.10 6.57
C PRO A 117 -17.42 11.09 5.17
N SER A 118 -16.79 12.19 4.76
CA SER A 118 -16.13 12.31 3.46
C SER A 118 -14.72 12.86 3.65
N ALA A 119 -13.75 11.96 3.85
CA ALA A 119 -12.37 12.33 4.11
C ALA A 119 -11.38 11.43 3.38
N VAL A 120 -10.24 12.01 3.07
CA VAL A 120 -9.06 11.28 2.58
C VAL A 120 -7.86 11.58 3.49
N LEU A 121 -7.10 10.54 3.81
CA LEU A 121 -5.88 10.65 4.62
C LEU A 121 -4.66 10.26 3.81
N PHE A 122 -3.71 11.18 3.70
CA PHE A 122 -2.41 10.96 3.07
C PHE A 122 -1.37 10.65 4.14
N GLY A 123 -0.79 9.45 4.09
CA GLY A 123 0.22 9.00 5.04
C GLY A 123 1.40 8.31 4.38
N ALA A 124 2.58 8.45 5.00
CA ALA A 124 3.81 7.75 4.63
C ALA A 124 4.32 6.95 5.84
N ASP A 125 5.31 6.11 5.63
CA ASP A 125 6.01 5.30 6.64
C ASP A 125 5.21 4.85 7.86
N SER A 126 5.01 5.72 8.85
CA SER A 126 4.31 5.39 10.09
C SER A 126 2.83 5.05 9.89
N PHE A 127 2.22 5.40 8.76
CA PHE A 127 0.84 5.07 8.44
C PHE A 127 0.67 3.70 7.79
N TRP A 128 1.76 3.09 7.31
CA TRP A 128 1.73 1.70 6.85
C TRP A 128 1.46 0.72 7.99
N GLN A 129 1.85 1.08 9.23
CA GLN A 129 1.70 0.24 10.42
C GLN A 129 0.97 0.97 11.54
N GLY A 130 0.34 0.23 12.46
CA GLY A 130 -0.21 0.78 13.70
C GLY A 130 -1.34 1.81 13.52
N VAL A 131 -2.08 1.78 12.41
CA VAL A 131 -3.30 2.56 12.20
C VAL A 131 -4.49 1.63 12.28
N ASP A 132 -5.45 1.97 13.10
CA ASP A 132 -6.70 1.25 13.23
C ASP A 132 -7.88 2.19 12.95
N VAL A 133 -8.59 1.96 11.85
CA VAL A 133 -9.82 2.69 11.51
C VAL A 133 -10.86 1.63 11.15
N PRO A 134 -11.76 1.32 12.08
CA PRO A 134 -12.78 0.30 11.86
C PRO A 134 -13.95 0.82 11.03
N GLY A 135 -14.61 -0.11 10.36
CA GLY A 135 -15.93 0.08 9.76
C GLY A 135 -15.96 1.00 8.56
N ASP A 136 -17.11 1.63 8.36
CA ASP A 136 -17.44 2.42 7.16
C ASP A 136 -16.58 3.67 6.95
N ALA A 137 -15.77 4.06 7.93
CA ALA A 137 -14.88 5.21 7.79
C ALA A 137 -13.73 4.97 6.81
N LEU A 138 -13.37 3.71 6.52
CA LEU A 138 -12.33 3.34 5.57
C LEU A 138 -12.85 2.28 4.58
N GLN A 139 -13.10 2.69 3.36
CA GLN A 139 -13.57 1.81 2.27
C GLN A 139 -12.59 1.73 1.10
N ASN A 140 -11.49 2.48 1.17
CA ASN A 140 -10.52 2.53 0.08
C ASN A 140 -9.10 2.67 0.64
N VAL A 141 -8.20 1.78 0.21
CA VAL A 141 -6.78 1.88 0.49
C VAL A 141 -6.02 2.00 -0.81
N ILE A 142 -5.41 3.15 -1.05
CA ILE A 142 -4.66 3.45 -2.27
C ILE A 142 -3.16 3.35 -1.98
N ILE A 143 -2.49 2.40 -2.61
CA ILE A 143 -1.06 2.17 -2.51
C ILE A 143 -0.37 2.80 -3.71
N THR A 144 0.35 3.88 -3.48
CA THR A 144 0.91 4.72 -4.55
C THR A 144 2.08 4.07 -5.28
N LYS A 145 2.95 3.38 -4.54
CA LYS A 145 4.11 2.63 -5.07
C LYS A 145 4.34 1.37 -4.23
N LEU A 146 5.00 0.38 -4.82
CA LEU A 146 5.50 -0.76 -4.06
C LEU A 146 6.48 -0.28 -2.98
N PRO A 147 6.29 -0.70 -1.71
CA PRO A 147 6.98 -0.09 -0.56
C PRO A 147 8.40 -0.62 -0.35
N PHE A 148 9.23 -0.54 -1.38
CA PHE A 148 10.65 -0.85 -1.25
C PHE A 148 11.35 0.12 -0.30
N SER A 149 12.16 -0.42 0.60
CA SER A 149 13.01 0.36 1.47
C SER A 149 14.19 0.96 0.69
N VAL A 150 14.51 2.23 0.94
CA VAL A 150 15.74 2.83 0.45
C VAL A 150 16.86 2.40 1.40
N PRO A 151 17.99 1.89 0.91
CA PRO A 151 19.11 1.46 1.77
C PRO A 151 19.92 2.68 2.25
N ASP A 152 19.29 3.55 3.04
CA ASP A 152 19.87 4.76 3.64
C ASP A 152 20.12 4.62 5.15
N GLN A 153 19.78 3.46 5.71
CA GLN A 153 19.99 3.15 7.13
C GLN A 153 21.14 2.17 7.30
N PRO A 154 22.06 2.41 8.25
CA PRO A 154 23.26 1.58 8.45
C PRO A 154 22.99 0.08 8.62
N LEU A 155 21.90 -0.27 9.31
CA LEU A 155 21.50 -1.66 9.48
C LEU A 155 21.09 -2.30 8.16
N LEU A 156 20.42 -1.55 7.29
CA LEU A 156 19.97 -2.00 6.00
C LEU A 156 21.14 -2.20 5.03
N GLU A 157 22.07 -1.24 5.03
CA GLU A 157 23.32 -1.32 4.27
C GLU A 157 24.13 -2.55 4.67
N ALA A 158 24.36 -2.75 5.97
CA ALA A 158 25.09 -3.92 6.48
C ALA A 158 24.47 -5.26 6.07
N ARG A 159 23.15 -5.33 6.03
CA ARG A 159 22.43 -6.54 5.56
C ARG A 159 22.62 -6.76 4.06
N VAL A 160 22.49 -5.71 3.26
CA VAL A 160 22.72 -5.76 1.80
C VAL A 160 24.14 -6.22 1.52
N GLU A 161 25.13 -5.67 2.22
CA GLU A 161 26.55 -6.05 2.09
C GLU A 161 26.78 -7.52 2.49
N SER A 162 26.22 -7.95 3.60
CA SER A 162 26.32 -9.37 4.07
C SER A 162 25.77 -10.34 3.03
N ILE A 163 24.65 -10.02 2.37
CA ILE A 163 24.07 -10.86 1.34
C ILE A 163 24.97 -10.88 0.10
N ARG A 164 25.51 -9.72 -0.31
CA ARG A 164 26.46 -9.64 -1.44
C ARG A 164 27.73 -10.42 -1.18
N ALA A 165 28.28 -10.34 0.03
CA ALA A 165 29.52 -11.02 0.40
C ALA A 165 29.43 -12.55 0.28
N ARG A 166 28.24 -13.14 0.44
CA ARG A 166 27.99 -14.58 0.23
C ARG A 166 27.51 -14.92 -1.19
N GLY A 167 27.54 -13.97 -2.14
CA GLY A 167 27.11 -14.18 -3.53
C GLY A 167 25.60 -14.17 -3.75
N GLY A 168 24.81 -13.75 -2.76
CA GLY A 168 23.37 -13.67 -2.83
C GLY A 168 22.86 -12.42 -3.57
N ASN A 169 21.56 -12.37 -3.82
CA ASN A 169 20.88 -11.24 -4.43
C ASN A 169 20.10 -10.44 -3.36
N PRO A 170 20.62 -9.29 -2.87
CA PRO A 170 19.97 -8.51 -1.82
C PRO A 170 18.57 -8.02 -2.19
N PHE A 171 18.33 -7.73 -3.47
CA PHE A 171 17.01 -7.31 -3.92
C PHE A 171 15.98 -8.43 -3.71
N MET A 172 16.27 -9.64 -4.17
CA MET A 172 15.33 -10.77 -4.09
C MET A 172 15.25 -11.39 -2.70
N GLU A 173 16.38 -11.44 -1.98
CA GLU A 173 16.44 -12.12 -0.67
C GLU A 173 16.02 -11.22 0.50
N TYR A 174 16.07 -9.89 0.30
CA TYR A 174 15.80 -8.93 1.38
C TYR A 174 14.74 -7.91 1.01
N GLN A 175 14.96 -7.08 -0.04
CA GLN A 175 14.10 -5.94 -0.33
C GLN A 175 12.71 -6.36 -0.78
N VAL A 176 12.59 -7.39 -1.64
CA VAL A 176 11.30 -7.90 -2.09
C VAL A 176 10.48 -8.50 -0.95
N PRO A 177 11.00 -9.41 -0.11
CA PRO A 177 10.26 -9.93 1.05
C PRO A 177 9.82 -8.85 2.04
N GLU A 178 10.66 -7.88 2.36
CA GLU A 178 10.29 -6.76 3.23
C GLU A 178 9.19 -5.89 2.64
N ALA A 179 9.30 -5.56 1.36
CA ALA A 179 8.27 -4.79 0.66
C ALA A 179 6.93 -5.55 0.60
N ILE A 180 6.96 -6.88 0.43
CA ILE A 180 5.77 -7.73 0.48
C ILE A 180 5.11 -7.66 1.87
N ILE A 181 5.88 -7.77 2.94
CA ILE A 181 5.34 -7.66 4.31
C ILE A 181 4.67 -6.29 4.50
N LYS A 182 5.33 -5.22 4.08
CA LYS A 182 4.79 -3.86 4.17
C LYS A 182 3.53 -3.69 3.31
N LEU A 183 3.50 -4.24 2.09
CA LEU A 183 2.31 -4.26 1.24
C LEU A 183 1.13 -4.95 1.92
N LYS A 184 1.35 -6.14 2.50
CA LYS A 184 0.33 -6.89 3.26
C LYS A 184 -0.22 -6.10 4.44
N GLN A 185 0.62 -5.34 5.13
CA GLN A 185 0.20 -4.47 6.22
C GLN A 185 -0.69 -3.32 5.71
N GLY A 186 -0.36 -2.71 4.57
CA GLY A 186 -1.19 -1.70 3.92
C GLY A 186 -2.52 -2.28 3.46
N PHE A 187 -2.51 -3.42 2.77
CA PHE A 187 -3.71 -4.14 2.34
C PHE A 187 -4.63 -4.49 3.52
N GLY A 188 -4.06 -5.01 4.61
CA GLY A 188 -4.79 -5.40 5.82
C GLY A 188 -5.40 -4.24 6.61
N ARG A 189 -5.28 -2.98 6.14
CA ARG A 189 -5.97 -1.84 6.74
C ARG A 189 -7.46 -1.84 6.45
N LEU A 190 -7.86 -2.40 5.31
CA LEU A 190 -9.22 -2.32 4.82
C LEU A 190 -10.20 -3.19 5.63
N ILE A 191 -9.85 -4.46 5.88
CA ILE A 191 -10.75 -5.42 6.51
C ILE A 191 -10.36 -5.67 7.96
N ARG A 192 -11.30 -5.40 8.88
CA ARG A 192 -11.18 -5.56 10.33
C ARG A 192 -12.26 -6.45 10.91
N SER A 193 -13.40 -6.52 10.23
CA SER A 193 -14.55 -7.31 10.62
C SER A 193 -15.13 -8.08 9.42
N SER A 194 -16.04 -9.00 9.68
CA SER A 194 -16.78 -9.73 8.64
C SER A 194 -17.76 -8.86 7.86
N GLN A 195 -18.02 -7.63 8.33
CA GLN A 195 -18.96 -6.70 7.69
C GLN A 195 -18.23 -5.66 6.82
N ASP A 196 -16.93 -5.48 7.01
CA ASP A 196 -16.17 -4.50 6.25
C ASP A 196 -16.08 -4.92 4.78
N THR A 197 -16.24 -3.96 3.89
CA THR A 197 -16.05 -4.13 2.45
C THR A 197 -15.36 -2.93 1.85
N GLY A 198 -14.74 -3.09 0.70
CA GLY A 198 -14.14 -1.96 0.00
C GLY A 198 -13.14 -2.36 -1.06
N GLN A 199 -12.27 -1.42 -1.40
CA GLN A 199 -11.28 -1.62 -2.44
C GLN A 199 -9.85 -1.32 -1.97
N VAL A 200 -8.91 -2.06 -2.54
CA VAL A 200 -7.48 -1.74 -2.47
C VAL A 200 -7.01 -1.43 -3.88
N VAL A 201 -6.37 -0.28 -4.06
CA VAL A 201 -5.87 0.18 -5.36
C VAL A 201 -4.36 0.21 -5.34
N ILE A 202 -3.71 -0.50 -6.26
CA ILE A 202 -2.26 -0.45 -6.45
C ILE A 202 -1.96 0.35 -7.71
N LEU A 203 -1.33 1.52 -7.54
CA LEU A 203 -1.01 2.45 -8.62
C LEU A 203 0.39 2.22 -9.23
N ASP A 204 1.12 1.23 -8.76
CA ASP A 204 2.46 0.90 -9.26
C ASP A 204 2.39 -0.20 -10.34
N PRO A 205 2.62 0.11 -11.62
CA PRO A 205 2.52 -0.86 -12.71
C PRO A 205 3.54 -1.99 -12.59
N ARG A 206 4.63 -1.79 -11.83
CA ARG A 206 5.69 -2.79 -11.65
C ARG A 206 5.18 -4.08 -11.00
N VAL A 207 4.05 -4.05 -10.30
CA VAL A 207 3.39 -5.24 -9.75
C VAL A 207 2.94 -6.22 -10.86
N ARG A 208 2.75 -5.74 -12.08
CA ARG A 208 2.39 -6.55 -13.27
C ARG A 208 3.52 -6.63 -14.29
N THR A 209 4.28 -5.55 -14.48
CA THR A 209 5.25 -5.40 -15.56
C THR A 209 6.64 -5.95 -15.22
N LYS A 210 6.95 -6.20 -13.94
CA LYS A 210 8.24 -6.73 -13.51
C LYS A 210 8.13 -8.17 -13.03
N PRO A 211 9.16 -9.01 -13.23
CA PRO A 211 9.11 -10.44 -12.85
C PRO A 211 8.82 -10.67 -11.35
N TYR A 212 9.36 -9.82 -10.47
CA TYR A 212 9.11 -9.89 -9.03
C TYR A 212 7.68 -9.50 -8.63
N GLY A 213 6.95 -8.80 -9.50
CA GLY A 213 5.60 -8.32 -9.19
C GLY A 213 4.61 -9.43 -8.87
N ARG A 214 4.79 -10.61 -9.49
CA ARG A 214 3.98 -11.80 -9.18
C ARG A 214 4.07 -12.23 -7.71
N LEU A 215 5.23 -12.04 -7.08
CA LEU A 215 5.43 -12.37 -5.67
C LEU A 215 4.57 -11.47 -4.75
N PHE A 216 4.38 -10.22 -5.13
CA PHE A 216 3.50 -9.30 -4.41
C PHE A 216 2.05 -9.74 -4.51
N LEU A 217 1.54 -9.98 -5.71
CA LEU A 217 0.15 -10.39 -5.92
C LEU A 217 -0.16 -11.75 -5.27
N SER A 218 0.71 -12.75 -5.44
CA SER A 218 0.53 -14.08 -4.85
C SER A 218 0.64 -14.10 -3.33
N SER A 219 1.19 -13.05 -2.72
CA SER A 219 1.30 -12.91 -1.26
C SER A 219 0.05 -12.34 -0.62
N LEU A 220 -0.82 -11.67 -1.38
CA LEU A 220 -2.07 -11.10 -0.88
C LEU A 220 -3.12 -12.21 -0.72
N PRO A 221 -4.12 -12.00 0.16
CA PRO A 221 -5.27 -12.89 0.22
C PRO A 221 -5.98 -12.98 -1.14
N GLU A 222 -6.56 -14.15 -1.44
CA GLU A 222 -7.36 -14.31 -2.64
C GLU A 222 -8.58 -13.37 -2.59
N CYS A 223 -8.67 -12.48 -3.57
CA CYS A 223 -9.75 -11.51 -3.71
C CYS A 223 -10.03 -11.25 -5.19
N ARG A 224 -11.13 -10.54 -5.48
CA ARG A 224 -11.47 -10.13 -6.86
C ARG A 224 -10.44 -9.12 -7.36
N VAL A 225 -9.65 -9.50 -8.36
CA VAL A 225 -8.67 -8.62 -9.01
C VAL A 225 -9.27 -8.00 -10.26
N VAL A 226 -9.10 -6.69 -10.43
CA VAL A 226 -9.54 -5.89 -11.59
C VAL A 226 -8.36 -5.10 -12.12
N THR A 227 -8.16 -5.12 -13.43
CA THR A 227 -7.09 -4.40 -14.13
C THR A 227 -7.62 -3.18 -14.89
N ASP A 228 -6.73 -2.32 -15.42
CA ASP A 228 -7.13 -1.18 -16.26
C ASP A 228 -7.99 -1.59 -17.46
N THR A 229 -7.74 -2.76 -18.04
CA THR A 229 -8.53 -3.24 -19.17
C THR A 229 -9.97 -3.58 -18.78
N GLU A 230 -10.16 -4.17 -17.59
CA GLU A 230 -11.49 -4.50 -17.08
C GLU A 230 -12.24 -3.26 -16.61
N LEU A 231 -11.53 -2.28 -15.99
CA LEU A 231 -12.14 -0.99 -15.62
C LEU A 231 -12.71 -0.24 -16.82
N LEU A 232 -12.02 -0.28 -17.96
CA LEU A 232 -12.52 0.35 -19.20
C LEU A 232 -13.77 -0.31 -19.76
N ASN A 233 -13.99 -1.59 -19.46
CA ASN A 233 -15.18 -2.32 -19.90
C ASN A 233 -16.37 -2.16 -18.93
N GLU A 234 -16.13 -1.73 -17.69
CA GLU A 234 -17.17 -1.44 -16.67
C GLU A 234 -17.72 0.00 -16.77
N MET A 235 -17.09 0.89 -17.57
CA MET A 235 -17.51 2.29 -17.82
C MET A 235 -18.40 2.41 -19.06
#